data_03d5a680cf884b4d7647e69ff7789cc7
#
_entry.id   03d5a680cf884b4d7647e69ff7789cc7
#
_cell.length_a   1.000
_cell.length_b   1.000
_cell.length_c   1.000
_cell.angle_alpha   90.00
_cell.angle_beta   90.00
_cell.angle_gamma   90.00
#
_symmetry.space_group_name_H-M   'P 1'
#
loop_
_entity.id
_entity.type
_entity.pdbx_description
1 polymer ?
#
loop_
_entity_poly.entity_id
_entity_poly.type
_entity_poly.pdbx_seq_one_letter_code
_entity_poly.pdbx_strand_id
1 'polypeptide(L)'
;MQVMQTLDLRGDDAASAYVKVEVVKVTFAKFAGEIQSRVGPNRYGVGDALITGSTVDRWSVSRDRFDARYLPLAPLRTGGDGSYQAIAAPVLAKQMSEAFSIARSTGGDVLFGEVNDWLVQYAPGDYGVVERTRFAQVYRPCELTAFSGAGAHPSHG
;
A
#
# COMPACT_ATOMS: atom_id res chain seq x y z
N MET A 1 8.42 10.06 -19.48
CA MET A 1 7.31 10.08 -18.50
C MET A 1 7.67 10.92 -17.31
N GLN A 2 6.79 11.81 -16.93
CA GLN A 2 7.03 12.70 -15.80
C GLN A 2 6.64 12.02 -14.49
N VAL A 3 7.46 12.16 -13.47
CA VAL A 3 7.16 11.61 -12.15
C VAL A 3 6.20 12.54 -11.43
N MET A 4 5.07 12.02 -10.99
CA MET A 4 4.11 12.77 -10.19
C MET A 4 4.60 12.85 -8.75
N GLN A 5 4.51 14.01 -8.15
CA GLN A 5 5.00 14.22 -6.80
C GLN A 5 4.01 14.89 -5.85
N THR A 6 3.17 15.76 -6.37
CA THR A 6 2.20 16.45 -5.55
C THR A 6 0.81 16.14 -6.10
N LEU A 7 0.27 15.05 -5.63
CA LEU A 7 -1.01 14.57 -6.10
C LEU A 7 -1.91 14.32 -4.90
N ASP A 8 -3.17 14.66 -5.03
CA ASP A 8 -4.14 14.37 -3.97
C ASP A 8 -5.40 13.83 -4.63
N LEU A 9 -5.70 12.58 -4.36
CA LEU A 9 -6.86 11.91 -4.93
C LEU A 9 -8.18 12.31 -4.26
N ARG A 10 -8.13 13.04 -3.16
CA ARG A 10 -9.36 13.43 -2.43
C ARG A 10 -10.29 14.28 -3.27
N GLY A 11 -9.76 15.05 -4.21
CA GLY A 11 -10.56 15.89 -5.09
C GLY A 11 -10.75 15.33 -6.49
N ASP A 12 -10.31 14.09 -6.73
CA ASP A 12 -10.34 13.49 -8.06
C ASP A 12 -11.59 12.64 -8.22
N ASP A 13 -12.49 13.02 -9.14
CA ASP A 13 -13.74 12.30 -9.38
C ASP A 13 -13.53 10.88 -9.88
N ALA A 14 -12.39 10.59 -10.46
CA ALA A 14 -12.06 9.24 -10.94
C ALA A 14 -11.49 8.35 -9.84
N ALA A 15 -11.24 8.89 -8.65
CA ALA A 15 -10.76 8.13 -7.52
C ALA A 15 -11.93 7.69 -6.64
N SER A 16 -11.82 6.52 -6.04
CA SER A 16 -12.85 5.99 -5.15
C SER A 16 -12.19 5.31 -3.96
N ALA A 17 -12.98 5.05 -2.93
CA ALA A 17 -12.49 4.42 -1.72
C ALA A 17 -12.52 2.90 -1.86
N TYR A 18 -11.45 2.27 -1.41
CA TYR A 18 -11.29 0.80 -1.42
C TYR A 18 -10.68 0.34 -0.12
N VAL A 19 -10.90 -0.91 0.24
CA VAL A 19 -10.23 -1.55 1.38
C VAL A 19 -9.49 -2.77 0.89
N LYS A 20 -8.35 -3.02 1.51
CA LYS A 20 -7.53 -4.18 1.19
C LYS A 20 -7.97 -5.36 2.06
N VAL A 21 -8.20 -6.49 1.43
CA VAL A 21 -8.53 -7.75 2.12
C VAL A 21 -7.50 -8.79 1.72
N GLU A 22 -6.50 -8.96 2.56
CA GLU A 22 -5.38 -9.85 2.23
C GLU A 22 -4.69 -10.35 3.49
N VAL A 23 -4.29 -11.63 3.44
CA VAL A 23 -3.36 -12.19 4.42
C VAL A 23 -2.00 -12.28 3.73
N VAL A 24 -0.98 -11.78 4.39
CA VAL A 24 0.37 -11.73 3.84
C VAL A 24 1.35 -12.47 4.74
N LYS A 25 2.49 -12.83 4.19
CA LYS A 25 3.60 -13.41 4.94
C LYS A 25 4.65 -12.32 5.14
N VAL A 26 5.16 -12.22 6.36
CA VAL A 26 6.05 -11.13 6.73
C VAL A 26 7.29 -11.65 7.44
N THR A 27 8.44 -11.10 7.07
CA THR A 27 9.66 -11.21 7.86
C THR A 27 10.17 -9.79 8.09
N PHE A 28 10.88 -9.59 9.18
CA PHE A 28 11.46 -8.27 9.46
C PHE A 28 12.95 -8.28 9.11
N ALA A 29 13.37 -7.24 8.40
CA ALA A 29 14.73 -7.17 7.86
C ALA A 29 15.76 -7.07 8.97
N LYS A 30 16.81 -7.90 8.86
CA LYS A 30 17.96 -7.85 9.76
C LYS A 30 19.10 -7.02 9.18
N PHE A 31 19.02 -6.74 7.89
CA PHE A 31 20.02 -5.96 7.15
C PHE A 31 19.30 -5.04 6.18
N ALA A 32 19.94 -3.96 5.81
CA ALA A 32 19.43 -3.09 4.75
C ALA A 32 19.57 -3.81 3.40
N GLY A 33 18.67 -3.50 2.47
CA GLY A 33 18.70 -4.10 1.14
C GLY A 33 17.64 -3.53 0.22
N GLU A 34 17.37 -4.26 -0.84
CA GLU A 34 16.40 -3.84 -1.85
C GLU A 34 15.62 -5.03 -2.35
N ILE A 35 14.31 -4.86 -2.49
CA ILE A 35 13.43 -5.81 -3.15
C ILE A 35 13.05 -5.22 -4.50
N GLN A 36 13.17 -6.01 -5.56
CA GLN A 36 12.69 -5.63 -6.86
C GLN A 36 11.23 -6.06 -6.97
N SER A 37 10.32 -5.11 -6.91
CA SER A 37 8.89 -5.39 -7.06
C SER A 37 8.47 -5.16 -8.51
N ARG A 38 7.25 -5.58 -8.85
CA ARG A 38 6.70 -5.37 -10.20
C ARG A 38 6.57 -3.91 -10.58
N VAL A 39 6.45 -3.05 -9.58
CA VAL A 39 6.20 -1.62 -9.80
C VAL A 39 7.43 -0.76 -9.52
N GLY A 40 8.57 -1.38 -9.27
CA GLY A 40 9.82 -0.67 -9.06
C GLY A 40 10.59 -1.18 -7.85
N PRO A 41 11.77 -0.61 -7.59
CA PRO A 41 12.58 -1.03 -6.47
C PRO A 41 11.97 -0.58 -5.14
N ASN A 42 12.15 -1.41 -4.12
CA ASN A 42 11.77 -1.09 -2.75
C ASN A 42 13.02 -1.22 -1.88
N ARG A 43 13.59 -0.12 -1.49
CA ARG A 43 14.74 -0.11 -0.58
C ARG A 43 14.24 -0.19 0.85
N TYR A 44 14.94 -0.94 1.68
CA TYR A 44 14.54 -1.12 3.06
C TYR A 44 15.74 -1.07 3.99
N GLY A 45 15.45 -0.77 5.24
CA GLY A 45 16.45 -0.76 6.31
C GLY A 45 16.16 -1.82 7.35
N VAL A 46 17.03 -1.94 8.32
CA VAL A 46 16.87 -2.86 9.43
C VAL A 46 15.55 -2.58 10.14
N GLY A 47 14.78 -3.61 10.40
CA GLY A 47 13.50 -3.51 11.09
C GLY A 47 12.30 -3.31 10.17
N ASP A 48 12.52 -3.00 8.92
CA ASP A 48 11.40 -2.86 7.97
C ASP A 48 10.74 -4.20 7.71
N ALA A 49 9.45 -4.17 7.41
CA ALA A 49 8.69 -5.37 7.10
C ALA A 49 8.90 -5.76 5.64
N LEU A 50 9.28 -7.01 5.42
CA LEU A 50 9.42 -7.60 4.09
C LEU A 50 8.20 -8.47 3.87
N ILE A 51 7.36 -8.09 2.92
CA ILE A 51 6.05 -8.67 2.75
C ILE A 51 5.98 -9.47 1.46
N THR A 52 5.42 -10.69 1.56
CA THR A 52 5.03 -11.48 0.40
C THR A 52 3.51 -11.55 0.41
N GLY A 53 2.90 -10.99 -0.62
CA GLY A 53 1.45 -10.95 -0.73
C GLY A 53 0.85 -12.27 -1.19
N SER A 54 -0.47 -12.37 -1.12
CA SER A 54 -1.20 -13.56 -1.53
C SER A 54 -1.06 -13.84 -3.03
N THR A 55 -0.69 -12.85 -3.81
CA THR A 55 -0.44 -12.98 -5.25
C THR A 55 1.05 -13.15 -5.56
N VAL A 56 1.85 -13.52 -4.56
CA VAL A 56 3.30 -13.71 -4.58
C VAL A 56 4.13 -12.48 -4.93
N ASP A 57 3.51 -11.32 -4.96
CA ASP A 57 4.23 -10.07 -5.10
C ASP A 57 4.98 -9.78 -3.80
N ARG A 58 6.11 -9.10 -3.90
CA ARG A 58 6.93 -8.77 -2.73
C ARG A 58 7.19 -7.29 -2.66
N TRP A 59 7.14 -6.75 -1.46
CA TRP A 59 7.46 -5.34 -1.22
C TRP A 59 7.94 -5.14 0.21
N SER A 60 8.41 -3.94 0.51
CA SER A 60 8.84 -3.57 1.86
C SER A 60 8.02 -2.39 2.36
N VAL A 61 7.84 -2.33 3.67
CA VAL A 61 7.12 -1.25 4.34
C VAL A 61 7.88 -0.91 5.61
N SER A 62 8.00 0.38 5.91
CA SER A 62 8.62 0.80 7.17
C SER A 62 7.81 0.25 8.34
N ARG A 63 8.47 0.06 9.49
CA ARG A 63 7.82 -0.56 10.65
C ARG A 63 6.59 0.22 11.09
N ASP A 64 6.67 1.53 11.12
CA ASP A 64 5.54 2.37 11.55
C ASP A 64 4.32 2.20 10.66
N ARG A 65 4.53 2.19 9.35
CA ARG A 65 3.45 2.00 8.39
C ARG A 65 2.91 0.58 8.47
N PHE A 66 3.78 -0.39 8.66
CA PHE A 66 3.37 -1.77 8.79
C PHE A 66 2.46 -1.96 10.00
N ASP A 67 2.86 -1.44 11.15
CA ASP A 67 2.06 -1.56 12.37
C ASP A 67 0.70 -0.89 12.25
N ALA A 68 0.60 0.15 11.43
CA ALA A 68 -0.66 0.84 11.20
C ALA A 68 -1.59 0.10 10.24
N ARG A 69 -1.06 -0.82 9.43
CA ARG A 69 -1.81 -1.44 8.33
C ARG A 69 -2.06 -2.93 8.46
N TYR A 70 -1.36 -3.61 9.37
CA TYR A 70 -1.43 -5.06 9.47
C TYR A 70 -1.54 -5.51 10.93
N LEU A 71 -2.29 -6.60 11.14
CA LEU A 71 -2.41 -7.23 12.45
C LEU A 71 -1.92 -8.68 12.36
N PRO A 72 -1.20 -9.16 13.38
CA PRO A 72 -0.74 -10.54 13.36
C PRO A 72 -1.91 -11.50 13.52
N LEU A 73 -1.82 -12.65 12.87
CA LEU A 73 -2.77 -13.73 13.07
C LEU A 73 -2.33 -14.56 14.27
N ALA A 74 -3.25 -14.78 15.22
CA ALA A 74 -2.96 -15.55 16.41
C ALA A 74 -2.40 -16.93 16.03
N PRO A 75 -1.43 -17.47 16.78
CA PRO A 75 -0.87 -16.97 18.04
C PRO A 75 0.29 -15.98 17.87
N LEU A 76 0.57 -15.54 16.66
CA LEU A 76 1.66 -14.62 16.37
C LEU A 76 1.42 -13.28 17.06
N ARG A 77 2.49 -12.68 17.56
CA ARG A 77 2.44 -11.33 18.14
C ARG A 77 3.08 -10.34 17.21
N THR A 78 2.67 -9.08 17.32
CA THR A 78 3.25 -8.00 16.53
C THR A 78 4.76 -7.98 16.67
N GLY A 79 5.46 -7.97 15.55
CA GLY A 79 6.92 -7.99 15.53
C GLY A 79 7.51 -9.37 15.27
N GLY A 80 6.69 -10.41 15.33
CA GLY A 80 7.14 -11.75 14.97
C GLY A 80 7.00 -11.98 13.47
N ASP A 81 7.87 -12.84 12.93
CA ASP A 81 7.78 -13.26 11.54
C ASP A 81 6.61 -14.23 11.38
N GLY A 82 5.82 -14.06 10.36
CA GLY A 82 4.70 -14.95 10.10
C GLY A 82 3.56 -14.28 9.33
N SER A 83 2.35 -14.75 9.58
CA SER A 83 1.18 -14.30 8.84
C SER A 83 0.52 -13.09 9.50
N TYR A 84 0.18 -12.13 8.68
CA TYR A 84 -0.52 -10.91 9.10
C TYR A 84 -1.70 -10.68 8.18
N GLN A 85 -2.73 -10.05 8.73
CA GLN A 85 -3.90 -9.65 7.96
C GLN A 85 -3.92 -8.15 7.79
N ALA A 86 -4.23 -7.69 6.58
CA ALA A 86 -4.39 -6.27 6.31
C ALA A 86 -5.58 -5.74 7.12
N ILE A 87 -5.38 -4.61 7.77
CA ILE A 87 -6.46 -3.90 8.45
C ILE A 87 -7.33 -3.27 7.37
N ALA A 88 -8.64 -3.39 7.52
CA ALA A 88 -9.59 -2.87 6.54
C ALA A 88 -9.72 -1.35 6.67
N ALA A 89 -8.65 -0.63 6.40
CA ALA A 89 -8.63 0.82 6.41
C ALA A 89 -8.84 1.34 4.99
N PRO A 90 -9.81 2.23 4.76
CA PRO A 90 -10.04 2.76 3.42
C PRO A 90 -8.85 3.52 2.86
N VAL A 91 -8.62 3.33 1.57
CA VAL A 91 -7.64 4.12 0.82
C VAL A 91 -8.35 4.70 -0.39
N LEU A 92 -7.78 5.73 -0.98
CA LEU A 92 -8.27 6.23 -2.26
C LEU A 92 -7.47 5.59 -3.38
N ALA A 93 -8.15 5.18 -4.44
CA ALA A 93 -7.49 4.54 -5.57
C ALA A 93 -8.11 4.98 -6.88
N LYS A 94 -7.27 5.08 -7.88
CA LYS A 94 -7.66 5.49 -9.22
C LYS A 94 -7.00 4.58 -10.23
N GLN A 95 -7.79 3.99 -11.13
CA GLN A 95 -7.23 3.22 -12.23
C GLN A 95 -6.72 4.18 -13.29
N MET A 96 -5.46 4.05 -13.65
CA MET A 96 -4.83 4.97 -14.58
C MET A 96 -5.01 4.49 -16.01
N SER A 97 -5.36 5.41 -16.89
CA SER A 97 -5.58 5.07 -18.30
C SER A 97 -4.31 5.11 -19.13
N GLU A 98 -3.20 5.56 -18.54
CA GLU A 98 -1.91 5.65 -19.22
C GLU A 98 -0.82 5.17 -18.27
N ALA A 99 0.32 4.80 -18.84
CA ALA A 99 1.49 4.48 -18.02
C ALA A 99 1.90 5.72 -17.23
N PHE A 100 2.39 5.52 -16.01
CA PHE A 100 2.69 6.61 -15.10
C PHE A 100 3.81 6.25 -14.13
N SER A 101 4.35 7.27 -13.49
CA SER A 101 5.28 7.05 -12.38
C SER A 101 4.97 8.03 -11.26
N ILE A 102 5.26 7.63 -10.04
CA ILE A 102 5.01 8.46 -8.85
C ILE A 102 6.05 8.16 -7.78
N ALA A 103 6.47 9.20 -7.08
CA ALA A 103 7.30 9.00 -5.90
C ALA A 103 6.40 8.49 -4.76
N ARG A 104 6.81 7.41 -4.09
CA ARG A 104 5.97 6.82 -3.05
C ARG A 104 5.83 7.73 -1.83
N SER A 105 6.81 8.63 -1.65
CA SER A 105 6.76 9.67 -0.63
C SER A 105 7.77 10.74 -1.03
N THR A 106 7.81 11.86 -0.31
CA THR A 106 8.81 12.90 -0.57
C THR A 106 10.21 12.32 -0.43
N GLY A 107 10.98 12.35 -1.51
CA GLY A 107 12.32 11.78 -1.51
C GLY A 107 12.38 10.26 -1.52
N GLY A 108 11.24 9.60 -1.63
CA GLY A 108 11.18 8.15 -1.65
C GLY A 108 11.39 7.55 -3.05
N ASP A 109 11.33 6.23 -3.11
CA ASP A 109 11.48 5.50 -4.35
C ASP A 109 10.42 5.90 -5.37
N VAL A 110 10.78 5.88 -6.64
CA VAL A 110 9.84 6.11 -7.73
C VAL A 110 9.25 4.77 -8.16
N LEU A 111 7.93 4.73 -8.21
CA LEU A 111 7.19 3.55 -8.62
C LEU A 111 6.62 3.78 -10.01
N PHE A 112 6.49 2.71 -10.78
CA PHE A 112 6.02 2.76 -12.16
C PHE A 112 4.77 1.91 -12.33
N GLY A 113 3.77 2.46 -13.01
CA GLY A 113 2.55 1.73 -13.36
C GLY A 113 2.36 1.69 -14.85
N GLU A 114 1.75 0.63 -15.34
CA GLU A 114 1.38 0.49 -16.74
C GLU A 114 -0.07 0.91 -16.93
N VAL A 115 -0.52 0.90 -18.16
CA VAL A 115 -1.91 1.20 -18.49
C VAL A 115 -2.82 0.27 -17.70
N ASN A 116 -3.83 0.83 -17.06
CA ASN A 116 -4.84 0.15 -16.24
C ASN A 116 -4.35 -0.30 -14.87
N ASP A 117 -3.10 -0.02 -14.51
CA ASP A 117 -2.66 -0.23 -13.13
C ASP A 117 -3.24 0.88 -12.24
N TRP A 118 -3.20 0.66 -10.93
CA TRP A 118 -3.85 1.53 -9.97
C TRP A 118 -2.86 2.39 -9.21
N LEU A 119 -3.20 3.67 -9.09
CA LEU A 119 -2.53 4.59 -8.19
C LEU A 119 -3.32 4.59 -6.89
N VAL A 120 -2.64 4.34 -5.79
CA VAL A 120 -3.26 4.28 -4.46
C VAL A 120 -2.67 5.37 -3.57
N GLN A 121 -3.54 6.08 -2.89
CA GLN A 121 -3.15 7.08 -1.90
C GLN A 121 -3.57 6.59 -0.53
N TYR A 122 -2.59 6.29 0.31
CA TYR A 122 -2.84 5.85 1.69
C TYR A 122 -3.10 7.03 2.60
N ALA A 123 -2.40 8.11 2.35
CA ALA A 123 -2.54 9.38 3.06
C ALA A 123 -1.93 10.46 2.15
N PRO A 124 -2.16 11.73 2.41
CA PRO A 124 -1.49 12.78 1.63
C PRO A 124 0.02 12.58 1.67
N GLY A 125 0.63 12.51 0.49
CA GLY A 125 2.07 12.31 0.38
C GLY A 125 2.55 10.86 0.51
N ASP A 126 1.63 9.90 0.58
CA ASP A 126 1.97 8.49 0.75
C ASP A 126 1.23 7.67 -0.29
N TYR A 127 1.95 7.22 -1.31
CA TYR A 127 1.37 6.60 -2.50
C TYR A 127 1.91 5.19 -2.74
N GLY A 128 1.13 4.41 -3.47
CA GLY A 128 1.55 3.11 -3.96
C GLY A 128 1.04 2.89 -5.38
N VAL A 129 1.61 1.91 -6.03
CA VAL A 129 1.15 1.45 -7.34
C VAL A 129 0.80 -0.02 -7.17
N VAL A 130 -0.38 -0.41 -7.63
CA VAL A 130 -0.83 -1.79 -7.55
C VAL A 130 -1.19 -2.26 -8.96
N GLU A 131 -0.61 -3.38 -9.34
CA GLU A 131 -0.85 -3.99 -10.64
C GLU A 131 -2.32 -4.40 -10.75
N ARG A 132 -2.92 -4.23 -11.91
CA ARG A 132 -4.37 -4.36 -12.10
C ARG A 132 -4.95 -5.70 -11.69
N THR A 133 -4.23 -6.78 -11.97
CA THR A 133 -4.71 -8.12 -11.61
C THR A 133 -4.71 -8.31 -10.10
N ARG A 134 -3.62 -7.86 -9.46
CA ARG A 134 -3.51 -7.91 -8.01
C ARG A 134 -4.58 -7.03 -7.35
N PHE A 135 -4.81 -5.83 -7.87
CA PHE A 135 -5.81 -4.94 -7.30
C PHE A 135 -7.19 -5.60 -7.28
N ALA A 136 -7.55 -6.24 -8.39
CA ALA A 136 -8.83 -6.93 -8.48
C ALA A 136 -8.95 -8.07 -7.47
N GLN A 137 -7.84 -8.69 -7.08
CA GLN A 137 -7.86 -9.81 -6.15
C GLN A 137 -7.89 -9.39 -4.69
N VAL A 138 -7.21 -8.29 -4.33
CA VAL A 138 -7.02 -7.96 -2.92
C VAL A 138 -7.74 -6.71 -2.45
N TYR A 139 -8.29 -5.90 -3.33
CA TYR A 139 -9.04 -4.69 -2.95
C TYR A 139 -10.52 -4.85 -3.24
N ARG A 140 -11.34 -4.22 -2.40
CA ARG A 140 -12.80 -4.20 -2.57
C ARG A 140 -13.30 -2.77 -2.41
N PRO A 141 -14.29 -2.34 -3.22
CA PRO A 141 -14.83 -1.00 -3.05
C PRO A 141 -15.51 -0.86 -1.70
N CYS A 142 -15.45 0.34 -1.14
CA CYS A 142 -16.14 0.66 0.10
C CYS A 142 -16.75 2.04 -0.02
N GLU A 143 -17.66 2.34 0.91
CA GLU A 143 -18.35 3.63 0.91
C GLU A 143 -17.43 4.71 1.43
N LEU A 144 -17.41 5.84 0.74
CA LEU A 144 -16.66 7.01 1.21
C LEU A 144 -17.25 7.53 2.52
N THR A 145 -18.56 7.37 2.70
CA THR A 145 -19.22 7.75 3.94
C THR A 145 -18.72 6.91 5.12
N ALA A 146 -18.46 5.64 4.89
CA ALA A 146 -17.88 4.79 5.93
C ALA A 146 -16.50 5.29 6.30
N PHE A 147 -15.74 5.73 5.31
CA PHE A 147 -14.44 6.32 5.49
C PHE A 147 -14.55 7.61 6.30
N SER A 148 -15.48 8.49 5.92
CA SER A 148 -15.71 9.74 6.63
C SER A 148 -16.24 9.53 8.02
N GLY A 149 -17.15 8.57 8.16
CA GLY A 149 -17.73 8.26 9.45
C GLY A 149 -16.67 7.77 10.39
N ALA A 150 -15.79 6.96 9.86
CA ALA A 150 -14.67 6.53 10.65
C ALA A 150 -13.78 7.70 10.97
N GLY A 151 -13.86 8.74 10.22
CA GLY A 151 -13.11 9.94 10.49
C GLY A 151 -13.35 10.43 11.88
N ALA A 152 -14.45 10.07 12.43
CA ALA A 152 -14.62 10.25 13.83
C ALA A 152 -13.59 9.43 14.58
N HIS A 153 -12.95 8.53 13.96
CA HIS A 153 -11.93 7.73 14.51
C HIS A 153 -10.63 8.07 13.91
N PRO A 154 -9.97 9.02 14.32
CA PRO A 154 -8.71 9.42 13.76
C PRO A 154 -7.69 8.31 13.77
N SER A 155 -7.92 7.39 14.63
CA SER A 155 -6.98 6.32 14.78
C SER A 155 -6.82 5.46 13.57
N HIS A 156 -7.81 5.40 12.69
CA HIS A 156 -7.67 4.49 11.63
C HIS A 156 -6.84 5.04 10.54
N GLY A 157 -6.25 6.05 10.78
CA GLY A 157 -5.34 6.63 9.83
C GLY A 157 -4.66 5.64 9.05
#